data_84416c025b8c68eb0e05faebd7f9614f
#
_entry.id   84416c025b8c68eb0e05faebd7f9614f
#
_cell.length_a   1.000
_cell.length_b   1.000
_cell.length_c   1.000
_cell.angle_alpha   90.00
_cell.angle_beta   90.00
_cell.angle_gamma   90.00
#
_symmetry.space_group_name_H-M   'P 1'
#
loop_
_entity.id
_entity.type
_entity.pdbx_description
1 polymer ?
#
loop_
_entity_poly.entity_id
_entity_poly.type
_entity_poly.pdbx_seq_one_letter_code
_entity_poly.pdbx_strand_id
1 'polypeptide(L)'
;MDLEKFRNDVYEVTDKLSKNLKENDLQKLNYVRQQLLELYQKNLVKINHSVLELICASNLIARGHSVEVEKQISDILVCDIFAKKGGGSTIIEIETGFTPPDHAMDTIDYFTARIMSKIARYSQHCSKFSLATPVIGIIPIPKTFLIPPNARNESDVKKIKDLCDRYYKNPPISYDDILNAHLHSIYLINIDKGFAKELDPQGYVDLTDKLLQRSEVEY
;
A
#
# COMPACT_ATOMS: atom_id res chain seq x y z
N MET A 1 20.82 -6.11 -13.80
CA MET A 1 20.33 -4.97 -12.98
C MET A 1 21.50 -4.53 -12.11
N ASP A 2 21.77 -3.25 -12.02
CA ASP A 2 22.98 -2.73 -11.38
C ASP A 2 22.79 -2.67 -9.85
N LEU A 3 23.36 -3.63 -9.13
CA LEU A 3 23.32 -3.72 -7.67
C LEU A 3 23.98 -2.52 -6.99
N GLU A 4 25.05 -2.00 -7.58
CA GLU A 4 25.77 -0.85 -7.03
C GLU A 4 24.89 0.41 -7.08
N LYS A 5 24.23 0.62 -8.21
CA LYS A 5 23.26 1.72 -8.35
C LYS A 5 22.11 1.60 -7.35
N PHE A 6 21.46 0.43 -7.25
CA PHE A 6 20.41 0.21 -6.27
C PHE A 6 20.87 0.51 -4.85
N ARG A 7 22.06 0.01 -4.50
CA ARG A 7 22.67 0.25 -3.19
C ARG A 7 22.85 1.75 -2.92
N ASN A 8 23.43 2.49 -3.86
CA ASN A 8 23.66 3.93 -3.72
C ASN A 8 22.34 4.69 -3.55
N ASP A 9 21.33 4.39 -4.37
CA ASP A 9 20.01 5.04 -4.29
C ASP A 9 19.34 4.79 -2.94
N VAL A 10 19.37 3.54 -2.44
CA VAL A 10 18.77 3.16 -1.15
C VAL A 10 19.51 3.82 0.02
N TYR A 11 20.86 3.93 -0.05
CA TYR A 11 21.64 4.63 0.96
C TYR A 11 21.33 6.13 0.97
N GLU A 12 21.27 6.78 -0.20
CA GLU A 12 20.94 8.20 -0.32
C GLU A 12 19.57 8.51 0.31
N VAL A 13 18.55 7.71 0.00
CA VAL A 13 17.22 7.85 0.60
C VAL A 13 17.28 7.66 2.11
N THR A 14 17.98 6.63 2.60
CA THR A 14 18.11 6.38 4.03
C THR A 14 18.81 7.54 4.76
N ASP A 15 19.88 8.07 4.19
CA ASP A 15 20.60 9.21 4.76
C ASP A 15 19.73 10.48 4.82
N LYS A 16 18.89 10.70 3.81
CA LYS A 16 17.92 11.79 3.82
C LYS A 16 16.89 11.63 4.94
N LEU A 17 16.37 10.43 5.13
CA LEU A 17 15.35 10.12 6.14
C LEU A 17 15.93 10.14 7.56
N SER A 18 17.19 9.75 7.73
CA SER A 18 17.88 9.67 9.02
C SER A 18 17.93 11.01 9.76
N LYS A 19 17.96 12.13 9.03
CA LYS A 19 18.06 13.49 9.59
C LYS A 19 16.91 13.83 10.56
N ASN A 20 15.78 13.13 10.42
CA ASN A 20 14.58 13.36 11.22
C ASN A 20 14.30 12.24 12.25
N LEU A 21 15.22 11.27 12.40
CA LEU A 21 15.06 10.13 13.30
C LEU A 21 15.98 10.21 14.52
N LYS A 22 15.52 9.62 15.63
CA LYS A 22 16.36 9.38 16.82
C LYS A 22 17.29 8.21 16.56
N GLU A 23 18.36 8.09 17.32
CA GLU A 23 19.39 7.05 17.15
C GLU A 23 18.83 5.62 17.15
N ASN A 24 17.93 5.28 18.10
CA ASN A 24 17.28 3.98 18.15
C ASN A 24 16.38 3.70 16.92
N ASP A 25 15.76 4.74 16.37
CA ASP A 25 14.89 4.61 15.20
C ASP A 25 15.73 4.51 13.92
N LEU A 26 16.91 5.12 13.90
CA LEU A 26 17.88 4.96 12.82
C LEU A 26 18.36 3.51 12.70
N GLN A 27 18.61 2.81 13.82
CA GLN A 27 18.96 1.39 13.78
C GLN A 27 17.88 0.53 13.14
N LYS A 28 16.60 0.81 13.44
CA LYS A 28 15.47 0.11 12.83
C LYS A 28 15.36 0.41 11.32
N LEU A 29 15.58 1.67 10.92
CA LEU A 29 15.56 2.02 9.48
C LEU A 29 16.72 1.36 8.73
N ASN A 30 17.90 1.29 9.33
CA ASN A 30 19.05 0.57 8.77
C ASN A 30 18.77 -0.93 8.61
N TYR A 31 18.01 -1.54 9.52
CA TYR A 31 17.56 -2.93 9.39
C TYR A 31 16.65 -3.10 8.17
N VAL A 32 15.65 -2.23 7.99
CA VAL A 32 14.77 -2.24 6.81
C VAL A 32 15.57 -2.07 5.52
N ARG A 33 16.52 -1.12 5.49
CA ARG A 33 17.42 -0.95 4.35
C ARG A 33 18.18 -2.24 4.02
N GLN A 34 18.71 -2.92 5.03
CA GLN A 34 19.45 -4.16 4.83
C GLN A 34 18.56 -5.27 4.25
N GLN A 35 17.32 -5.39 4.74
CA GLN A 35 16.34 -6.33 4.16
C GLN A 35 16.10 -6.05 2.67
N LEU A 36 15.91 -4.79 2.26
CA LEU A 36 15.70 -4.42 0.86
C LEU A 36 16.92 -4.74 -0.02
N LEU A 37 18.14 -4.55 0.49
CA LEU A 37 19.37 -4.92 -0.23
C LEU A 37 19.45 -6.43 -0.47
N GLU A 38 19.11 -7.24 0.53
CA GLU A 38 19.12 -8.71 0.42
C GLU A 38 18.02 -9.21 -0.54
N LEU A 39 16.84 -8.59 -0.50
CA LEU A 39 15.72 -8.90 -1.40
C LEU A 39 16.04 -8.52 -2.85
N TYR A 40 16.70 -7.38 -3.04
CA TYR A 40 17.13 -6.96 -4.38
C TYR A 40 18.16 -7.93 -5.00
N GLN A 41 19.11 -8.43 -4.21
CA GLN A 41 20.06 -9.45 -4.67
C GLN A 41 19.36 -10.74 -5.15
N LYS A 42 18.19 -11.03 -4.56
CA LYS A 42 17.33 -12.15 -4.94
C LYS A 42 16.36 -11.82 -6.08
N ASN A 43 16.40 -10.61 -6.65
CA ASN A 43 15.48 -10.07 -7.66
C ASN A 43 14.00 -10.04 -7.22
N LEU A 44 13.74 -9.87 -5.93
CA LEU A 44 12.40 -9.85 -5.37
C LEU A 44 11.80 -8.44 -5.27
N VAL A 45 12.64 -7.40 -5.28
CA VAL A 45 12.19 -5.99 -5.19
C VAL A 45 12.79 -5.13 -6.31
N LYS A 46 12.20 -3.93 -6.51
CA LYS A 46 12.64 -2.93 -7.50
C LYS A 46 12.85 -1.58 -6.81
N ILE A 47 13.79 -0.77 -7.31
CA ILE A 47 14.17 0.51 -6.67
C ILE A 47 12.99 1.45 -6.45
N ASN A 48 12.11 1.64 -7.43
CA ASN A 48 10.98 2.56 -7.31
C ASN A 48 10.04 2.18 -6.16
N HIS A 49 9.83 0.88 -5.93
CA HIS A 49 9.00 0.38 -4.84
C HIS A 49 9.74 0.50 -3.51
N SER A 50 11.01 0.08 -3.46
CA SER A 50 11.85 0.12 -2.25
C SER A 50 12.03 1.53 -1.67
N VAL A 51 12.06 2.56 -2.50
CA VAL A 51 12.07 3.96 -2.04
C VAL A 51 10.78 4.30 -1.29
N LEU A 52 9.63 3.88 -1.80
CA LEU A 52 8.33 4.11 -1.16
C LEU A 52 8.22 3.34 0.17
N GLU A 53 8.70 2.09 0.19
CA GLU A 53 8.76 1.27 1.41
C GLU A 53 9.62 1.93 2.48
N LEU A 54 10.82 2.44 2.14
CA LEU A 54 11.70 3.14 3.08
C LEU A 54 11.04 4.38 3.68
N ILE A 55 10.35 5.18 2.87
CA ILE A 55 9.67 6.39 3.35
C ILE A 55 8.52 6.02 4.29
N CYS A 56 7.70 5.04 3.93
CA CYS A 56 6.63 4.54 4.79
C CYS A 56 7.18 3.95 6.09
N ALA A 57 8.20 3.10 5.99
CA ALA A 57 8.85 2.49 7.14
C ALA A 57 9.42 3.54 8.09
N SER A 58 10.13 4.54 7.59
CA SER A 58 10.67 5.64 8.38
C SER A 58 9.56 6.40 9.15
N ASN A 59 8.43 6.68 8.50
CA ASN A 59 7.29 7.33 9.12
C ASN A 59 6.68 6.49 10.26
N LEU A 60 6.55 5.17 10.07
CA LEU A 60 6.04 4.24 11.08
C LEU A 60 7.02 4.07 12.24
N ILE A 61 8.33 3.96 11.95
CA ILE A 61 9.40 3.84 12.94
C ILE A 61 9.42 5.07 13.83
N ALA A 62 9.34 6.28 13.25
CA ALA A 62 9.28 7.54 14.01
C ALA A 62 8.06 7.61 14.95
N ARG A 63 6.98 6.88 14.63
CA ARG A 63 5.78 6.73 15.47
C ARG A 63 5.88 5.56 16.47
N GLY A 64 7.02 4.90 16.56
CA GLY A 64 7.31 3.84 17.54
C GLY A 64 6.91 2.43 17.12
N HIS A 65 6.76 2.17 15.82
CA HIS A 65 6.53 0.81 15.30
C HIS A 65 7.88 0.06 15.10
N SER A 66 7.84 -1.26 15.20
CA SER A 66 8.79 -2.13 14.51
C SER A 66 8.26 -2.41 13.11
N VAL A 67 9.13 -2.46 12.10
CA VAL A 67 8.75 -2.60 10.69
C VAL A 67 9.58 -3.68 10.03
N GLU A 68 8.91 -4.51 9.24
CA GLU A 68 9.48 -5.49 8.32
C GLU A 68 8.91 -5.18 6.92
N VAL A 69 9.70 -5.36 5.87
CA VAL A 69 9.27 -5.19 4.47
C VAL A 69 9.20 -6.54 3.78
N GLU A 70 8.38 -6.64 2.74
CA GLU A 70 8.20 -7.87 1.94
C GLU A 70 7.98 -9.10 2.83
N LYS A 71 7.13 -8.94 3.84
CA LYS A 71 6.90 -10.00 4.81
C LYS A 71 5.88 -11.00 4.32
N GLN A 72 6.26 -12.27 4.32
CA GLN A 72 5.31 -13.37 4.11
C GLN A 72 4.34 -13.47 5.29
N ILE A 73 3.04 -13.37 5.01
CA ILE A 73 1.96 -13.42 6.00
C ILE A 73 1.08 -14.68 5.89
N SER A 74 1.13 -15.35 4.74
CA SER A 74 0.54 -16.65 4.49
C SER A 74 1.33 -17.40 3.41
N ASP A 75 0.92 -18.61 3.05
CA ASP A 75 1.58 -19.42 2.02
C ASP A 75 1.64 -18.73 0.65
N ILE A 76 0.71 -17.81 0.39
CA ILE A 76 0.54 -17.14 -0.92
C ILE A 76 0.59 -15.62 -0.87
N LEU A 77 0.67 -15.02 0.34
CA LEU A 77 0.63 -13.57 0.50
C LEU A 77 1.92 -13.05 1.12
N VAL A 78 2.52 -12.10 0.44
CA VAL A 78 3.63 -11.28 0.92
C VAL A 78 3.12 -9.85 0.96
N CYS A 79 3.29 -9.14 2.08
CA CYS A 79 2.89 -7.75 2.19
C CYS A 79 4.09 -6.80 2.07
N ASP A 80 3.88 -5.67 1.42
CA ASP A 80 4.93 -4.67 1.21
C ASP A 80 5.50 -4.18 2.55
N ILE A 81 4.64 -3.85 3.52
CA ILE A 81 5.05 -3.42 4.86
C ILE A 81 4.20 -4.11 5.91
N PHE A 82 4.88 -4.71 6.88
CA PHE A 82 4.31 -5.22 8.11
C PHE A 82 4.85 -4.47 9.32
N ALA A 83 3.98 -3.83 10.08
CA ALA A 83 4.38 -3.05 11.25
C ALA A 83 3.67 -3.51 12.52
N LYS A 84 4.38 -3.44 13.65
CA LYS A 84 3.83 -3.76 14.98
C LYS A 84 4.06 -2.62 15.96
N LYS A 85 3.04 -2.36 16.78
CA LYS A 85 3.14 -1.44 17.92
C LYS A 85 2.24 -1.93 19.05
N GLY A 86 2.83 -2.19 20.21
CA GLY A 86 2.09 -2.85 21.29
C GLY A 86 1.56 -4.22 20.86
N GLY A 87 0.30 -4.50 21.13
CA GLY A 87 -0.38 -5.74 20.71
C GLY A 87 -1.00 -5.69 19.31
N GLY A 88 -0.93 -4.54 18.59
CA GLY A 88 -1.55 -4.36 17.28
C GLY A 88 -0.57 -4.56 16.12
N SER A 89 -1.11 -5.03 14.98
CA SER A 89 -0.39 -5.15 13.71
C SER A 89 -1.00 -4.26 12.65
N THR A 90 -0.17 -3.75 11.74
CA THR A 90 -0.57 -2.95 10.58
C THR A 90 0.07 -3.56 9.34
N ILE A 91 -0.73 -3.74 8.29
CA ILE A 91 -0.24 -4.06 6.94
C ILE A 91 -0.47 -2.82 6.08
N ILE A 92 0.54 -2.46 5.28
CA ILE A 92 0.42 -1.40 4.26
C ILE A 92 0.82 -2.01 2.93
N GLU A 93 -0.05 -1.89 1.94
CA GLU A 93 0.20 -2.25 0.54
C GLU A 93 0.40 -0.97 -0.27
N ILE A 94 1.50 -0.91 -1.02
CA ILE A 94 1.89 0.26 -1.80
C ILE A 94 1.42 0.11 -3.24
N GLU A 95 0.73 1.12 -3.75
CA GLU A 95 0.18 1.16 -5.09
C GLU A 95 0.70 2.35 -5.89
N THR A 96 1.33 2.06 -7.02
CA THR A 96 1.92 3.07 -7.91
C THR A 96 1.08 3.40 -9.13
N GLY A 97 -0.07 2.72 -9.30
CA GLY A 97 -0.94 2.89 -10.47
C GLY A 97 -0.47 2.15 -11.73
N PHE A 98 0.60 1.34 -11.64
CA PHE A 98 1.06 0.57 -12.80
C PHE A 98 0.01 -0.46 -13.23
N THR A 99 -0.32 -0.46 -14.52
CA THR A 99 -1.19 -1.46 -15.15
C THR A 99 -0.40 -2.21 -16.23
N PRO A 100 -0.43 -3.56 -16.24
CA PRO A 100 0.21 -4.35 -17.28
C PRO A 100 -0.36 -4.06 -18.67
N PRO A 101 0.43 -4.20 -19.75
CA PRO A 101 -0.03 -3.97 -21.13
C PRO A 101 -1.27 -4.80 -21.53
N ASP A 102 -1.42 -6.00 -20.99
CA ASP A 102 -2.57 -6.88 -21.25
C ASP A 102 -3.91 -6.27 -20.80
N HIS A 103 -3.86 -5.26 -19.93
CA HIS A 103 -5.03 -4.53 -19.42
C HIS A 103 -5.07 -3.07 -19.89
N ALA A 104 -4.46 -2.77 -21.04
CA ALA A 104 -4.45 -1.41 -21.59
C ALA A 104 -5.86 -0.90 -21.96
N MET A 105 -6.79 -1.80 -22.29
CA MET A 105 -8.15 -1.46 -22.70
C MET A 105 -9.19 -1.52 -21.57
N ASP A 106 -8.82 -2.09 -20.41
CA ASP A 106 -9.66 -2.24 -19.22
C ASP A 106 -8.94 -1.78 -17.93
N THR A 107 -8.08 -0.79 -18.08
CA THR A 107 -7.16 -0.28 -17.04
C THR A 107 -7.86 0.05 -15.73
N ILE A 108 -9.00 0.75 -15.79
CA ILE A 108 -9.74 1.19 -14.59
C ILE A 108 -10.35 -0.01 -13.87
N ASP A 109 -11.00 -0.91 -14.59
CA ASP A 109 -11.60 -2.12 -14.02
C ASP A 109 -10.54 -3.02 -13.39
N TYR A 110 -9.45 -3.26 -14.11
CA TYR A 110 -8.32 -4.05 -13.60
C TYR A 110 -7.72 -3.44 -12.33
N PHE A 111 -7.41 -2.13 -12.35
CA PHE A 111 -6.80 -1.45 -11.21
C PHE A 111 -7.76 -1.41 -10.01
N THR A 112 -9.04 -1.17 -10.26
CA THR A 112 -10.06 -1.21 -9.20
C THR A 112 -10.17 -2.61 -8.60
N ALA A 113 -10.23 -3.67 -9.42
CA ALA A 113 -10.23 -5.05 -8.94
C ALA A 113 -8.99 -5.38 -8.12
N ARG A 114 -7.80 -4.87 -8.52
CA ARG A 114 -6.56 -5.06 -7.76
C ARG A 114 -6.62 -4.44 -6.38
N ILE A 115 -7.11 -3.21 -6.28
CA ILE A 115 -7.30 -2.53 -4.98
C ILE A 115 -8.29 -3.28 -4.10
N MET A 116 -9.44 -3.68 -4.64
CA MET A 116 -10.43 -4.47 -3.92
C MET A 116 -9.86 -5.80 -3.42
N SER A 117 -9.11 -6.49 -4.30
CA SER A 117 -8.43 -7.74 -3.98
C SER A 117 -7.46 -7.59 -2.82
N LYS A 118 -6.63 -6.55 -2.82
CA LYS A 118 -5.70 -6.28 -1.73
C LYS A 118 -6.44 -6.00 -0.42
N ILE A 119 -7.44 -5.12 -0.43
CA ILE A 119 -8.22 -4.83 0.78
C ILE A 119 -8.84 -6.12 1.34
N ALA A 120 -9.48 -6.94 0.51
CA ALA A 120 -10.15 -8.15 0.94
C ALA A 120 -9.18 -9.21 1.50
N ARG A 121 -8.06 -9.45 0.81
CA ARG A 121 -7.12 -10.51 1.19
C ARG A 121 -6.25 -10.17 2.39
N TYR A 122 -5.73 -8.92 2.46
CA TYR A 122 -4.72 -8.57 3.45
C TYR A 122 -5.32 -8.10 4.78
N SER A 123 -6.51 -7.48 4.76
CA SER A 123 -7.11 -6.92 5.98
C SER A 123 -7.41 -7.96 7.06
N GLN A 124 -7.60 -9.22 6.69
CA GLN A 124 -7.85 -10.32 7.63
C GLN A 124 -6.61 -10.72 8.44
N HIS A 125 -5.41 -10.35 7.99
CA HIS A 125 -4.15 -10.73 8.61
C HIS A 125 -3.55 -9.66 9.54
N CYS A 126 -4.30 -8.58 9.81
CA CYS A 126 -3.82 -7.47 10.63
C CYS A 126 -4.94 -6.78 11.41
N SER A 127 -4.55 -6.03 12.45
CA SER A 127 -5.49 -5.16 13.17
C SER A 127 -5.88 -3.93 12.35
N LYS A 128 -4.98 -3.45 11.48
CA LYS A 128 -5.17 -2.28 10.63
C LYS A 128 -4.60 -2.56 9.25
N PHE A 129 -5.45 -2.51 8.25
CA PHE A 129 -5.01 -2.56 6.86
C PHE A 129 -5.03 -1.17 6.25
N SER A 130 -3.99 -0.80 5.53
CA SER A 130 -3.85 0.50 4.87
C SER A 130 -3.29 0.34 3.46
N LEU A 131 -3.62 1.29 2.61
CA LEU A 131 -3.00 1.45 1.31
C LEU A 131 -2.03 2.62 1.35
N ALA A 132 -1.04 2.63 0.46
CA ALA A 132 -0.15 3.76 0.27
C ALA A 132 0.03 4.05 -1.22
N THR A 133 0.18 5.33 -1.57
CA THR A 133 0.42 5.75 -2.96
C THR A 133 1.28 7.02 -2.99
N PRO A 134 2.09 7.22 -4.03
CA PRO A 134 2.71 8.52 -4.26
C PRO A 134 1.65 9.64 -4.33
N VAL A 135 1.98 10.85 -3.89
CA VAL A 135 1.07 12.03 -3.92
C VAL A 135 0.52 12.37 -5.31
N ILE A 136 1.17 11.87 -6.36
CA ILE A 136 0.73 12.03 -7.75
C ILE A 136 -0.18 10.89 -8.23
N GLY A 137 -0.36 9.85 -7.40
CA GLY A 137 -1.20 8.68 -7.72
C GLY A 137 -2.60 8.82 -7.15
N ILE A 138 -3.59 8.32 -7.90
CA ILE A 138 -4.98 8.20 -7.42
C ILE A 138 -5.33 6.71 -7.36
N ILE A 139 -5.77 6.26 -6.19
CA ILE A 139 -6.25 4.91 -5.95
C ILE A 139 -7.79 4.93 -5.96
N PRO A 140 -8.46 4.12 -6.78
CA PRO A 140 -9.91 4.01 -6.75
C PRO A 140 -10.35 3.26 -5.48
N ILE A 141 -11.03 3.96 -4.57
CA ILE A 141 -11.56 3.35 -3.34
C ILE A 141 -13.06 3.15 -3.48
N PRO A 142 -13.53 1.89 -3.56
CA PRO A 142 -14.96 1.60 -3.58
C PRO A 142 -15.65 2.06 -2.30
N LYS A 143 -16.77 2.77 -2.44
CA LYS A 143 -17.54 3.31 -1.29
C LYS A 143 -17.97 2.23 -0.31
N THR A 144 -18.12 0.99 -0.76
CA THR A 144 -18.44 -0.17 0.09
C THR A 144 -17.40 -0.36 1.22
N PHE A 145 -16.11 -0.07 0.96
CA PHE A 145 -15.07 -0.21 1.99
C PHE A 145 -14.99 0.98 2.97
N LEU A 146 -15.73 2.05 2.71
CA LEU A 146 -15.95 3.16 3.66
C LEU A 146 -17.05 2.83 4.68
N ILE A 147 -17.85 1.80 4.41
CA ILE A 147 -19.00 1.38 5.23
C ILE A 147 -18.56 0.21 6.13
N PRO A 148 -18.92 0.20 7.43
CA PRO A 148 -18.66 -0.94 8.29
C PRO A 148 -19.24 -2.25 7.73
N PRO A 149 -18.60 -3.42 7.93
CA PRO A 149 -19.03 -4.70 7.37
C PRO A 149 -20.51 -5.04 7.60
N ASN A 150 -21.01 -4.79 8.82
CA ASN A 150 -22.40 -5.08 9.21
C ASN A 150 -23.45 -4.16 8.58
N ALA A 151 -23.04 -3.09 7.92
CA ALA A 151 -23.94 -2.14 7.25
C ALA A 151 -23.79 -2.18 5.70
N ARG A 152 -22.96 -3.09 5.15
CA ARG A 152 -22.75 -3.23 3.71
C ARG A 152 -23.94 -3.84 3.02
N ASN A 153 -24.27 -3.30 1.85
CA ASN A 153 -25.30 -3.85 0.99
C ASN A 153 -24.78 -5.09 0.25
N GLU A 154 -25.52 -6.20 0.30
CA GLU A 154 -25.16 -7.44 -0.36
C GLU A 154 -24.96 -7.29 -1.88
N SER A 155 -25.78 -6.45 -2.54
CA SER A 155 -25.65 -6.23 -3.98
C SER A 155 -24.33 -5.52 -4.33
N ASP A 156 -23.83 -4.64 -3.48
CA ASP A 156 -22.55 -3.95 -3.72
C ASP A 156 -21.36 -4.86 -3.44
N VAL A 157 -21.44 -5.71 -2.42
CA VAL A 157 -20.45 -6.77 -2.16
C VAL A 157 -20.40 -7.74 -3.35
N LYS A 158 -21.55 -8.12 -3.91
CA LYS A 158 -21.62 -8.98 -5.10
C LYS A 158 -20.98 -8.32 -6.34
N LYS A 159 -21.24 -7.03 -6.59
CA LYS A 159 -20.58 -6.30 -7.70
C LYS A 159 -19.06 -6.32 -7.58
N ILE A 160 -18.53 -6.11 -6.34
CA ILE A 160 -17.09 -6.21 -6.07
C ILE A 160 -16.60 -7.63 -6.36
N LYS A 161 -17.32 -8.64 -5.89
CA LYS A 161 -16.99 -10.05 -6.14
C LYS A 161 -16.92 -10.35 -7.63
N ASP A 162 -17.96 -9.95 -8.38
CA ASP A 162 -18.05 -10.19 -9.82
C ASP A 162 -16.91 -9.49 -10.57
N LEU A 163 -16.49 -8.29 -10.14
CA LEU A 163 -15.36 -7.59 -10.74
C LEU A 163 -14.03 -8.28 -10.39
N CYS A 164 -13.83 -8.68 -9.13
CA CYS A 164 -12.62 -9.39 -8.72
C CYS A 164 -12.47 -10.74 -9.45
N ASP A 165 -13.54 -11.49 -9.66
CA ASP A 165 -13.52 -12.80 -10.32
C ASP A 165 -13.12 -12.74 -11.81
N ARG A 166 -13.21 -11.58 -12.45
CA ARG A 166 -12.70 -11.41 -13.83
C ARG A 166 -11.17 -11.52 -13.87
N TYR A 167 -10.47 -11.05 -12.83
CA TYR A 167 -9.02 -10.89 -12.82
C TYR A 167 -8.30 -11.82 -11.83
N TYR A 168 -8.94 -12.23 -10.73
CA TYR A 168 -8.35 -12.98 -9.62
C TYR A 168 -9.07 -14.32 -9.40
N LYS A 169 -8.67 -15.33 -10.20
CA LYS A 169 -9.31 -16.66 -10.22
C LYS A 169 -8.59 -17.71 -9.37
N ASN A 170 -7.28 -17.54 -9.10
CA ASN A 170 -6.46 -18.51 -8.40
C ASN A 170 -5.55 -17.87 -7.35
N PRO A 171 -5.89 -17.97 -6.07
CA PRO A 171 -7.21 -18.36 -5.55
C PRO A 171 -8.24 -17.24 -5.78
N PRO A 172 -9.53 -17.58 -5.88
CA PRO A 172 -10.59 -16.58 -5.94
C PRO A 172 -10.71 -15.88 -4.58
N ILE A 173 -11.26 -14.66 -4.58
CA ILE A 173 -11.57 -13.93 -3.35
C ILE A 173 -12.97 -14.36 -2.92
N SER A 174 -13.14 -14.77 -1.66
CA SER A 174 -14.46 -15.18 -1.18
C SER A 174 -15.39 -13.99 -0.97
N TYR A 175 -16.70 -14.25 -0.94
CA TYR A 175 -17.70 -13.24 -0.59
C TYR A 175 -17.46 -12.71 0.84
N ASP A 176 -17.15 -13.62 1.77
CA ASP A 176 -16.90 -13.28 3.17
C ASP A 176 -15.64 -12.44 3.35
N ASP A 177 -14.60 -12.66 2.54
CA ASP A 177 -13.39 -11.83 2.55
C ASP A 177 -13.72 -10.38 2.18
N ILE A 178 -14.58 -10.18 1.19
CA ILE A 178 -15.02 -8.83 0.77
C ILE A 178 -15.96 -8.22 1.81
N LEU A 179 -16.91 -9.00 2.32
CA LEU A 179 -17.88 -8.53 3.30
C LEU A 179 -17.20 -8.06 4.59
N ASN A 180 -16.19 -8.77 5.07
CA ASN A 180 -15.50 -8.50 6.33
C ASN A 180 -14.23 -7.65 6.16
N ALA A 181 -13.82 -7.33 4.94
CA ALA A 181 -12.65 -6.52 4.68
C ALA A 181 -12.72 -5.15 5.36
N HIS A 182 -11.59 -4.62 5.80
CA HIS A 182 -11.53 -3.27 6.38
C HIS A 182 -10.35 -2.48 5.81
N LEU A 183 -10.57 -1.20 5.59
CA LEU A 183 -9.56 -0.23 5.20
C LEU A 183 -9.45 0.83 6.30
N HIS A 184 -8.29 0.89 6.95
CA HIS A 184 -8.08 1.78 8.10
C HIS A 184 -7.64 3.18 7.67
N SER A 185 -6.67 3.27 6.76
CA SER A 185 -6.13 4.56 6.30
C SER A 185 -5.47 4.44 4.94
N ILE A 186 -5.16 5.60 4.35
CA ILE A 186 -4.39 5.71 3.11
C ILE A 186 -3.22 6.67 3.35
N TYR A 187 -2.01 6.21 3.00
CA TYR A 187 -0.78 6.99 3.11
C TYR A 187 -0.46 7.65 1.77
N LEU A 188 -0.35 8.98 1.76
CA LEU A 188 0.18 9.74 0.62
C LEU A 188 1.68 9.94 0.81
N ILE A 189 2.48 9.34 -0.06
CA ILE A 189 3.95 9.35 0.01
C ILE A 189 4.48 10.50 -0.85
N ASN A 190 5.19 11.43 -0.22
CA ASN A 190 5.95 12.47 -0.92
C ASN A 190 7.42 12.07 -0.98
N ILE A 191 7.87 11.61 -2.14
CA ILE A 191 9.23 11.11 -2.36
C ILE A 191 10.25 12.25 -2.20
N ASP A 192 9.97 13.41 -2.80
CA ASP A 192 10.90 14.55 -2.78
C ASP A 192 11.15 15.09 -1.38
N LYS A 193 10.11 15.07 -0.54
CA LYS A 193 10.19 15.55 0.85
C LYS A 193 10.51 14.44 1.85
N GLY A 194 10.45 13.16 1.44
CA GLY A 194 10.75 12.01 2.29
C GLY A 194 9.77 11.83 3.46
N PHE A 195 8.47 12.03 3.24
CA PHE A 195 7.46 11.77 4.27
C PHE A 195 6.21 11.09 3.72
N ALA A 196 5.45 10.44 4.59
CA ALA A 196 4.15 9.87 4.29
C ALA A 196 3.07 10.51 5.20
N LYS A 197 1.99 11.00 4.59
CA LYS A 197 0.83 11.57 5.29
C LYS A 197 -0.29 10.55 5.34
N GLU A 198 -0.73 10.21 6.54
CA GLU A 198 -1.87 9.32 6.76
C GLU A 198 -3.19 10.12 6.67
N LEU A 199 -4.13 9.61 5.92
CA LEU A 199 -5.51 10.10 5.81
C LEU A 199 -6.47 8.97 6.17
N ASP A 200 -7.62 9.30 6.74
CA ASP A 200 -8.73 8.35 6.81
C ASP A 200 -9.32 8.13 5.39
N PRO A 201 -9.96 6.97 5.13
CA PRO A 201 -10.40 6.62 3.79
C PRO A 201 -11.42 7.61 3.21
N GLN A 202 -12.34 8.16 4.02
CA GLN A 202 -13.32 9.14 3.56
C GLN A 202 -12.63 10.45 3.17
N GLY A 203 -11.71 10.94 4.02
CA GLY A 203 -10.93 12.15 3.74
C GLY A 203 -10.07 12.03 2.49
N TYR A 204 -9.56 10.81 2.17
CA TYR A 204 -8.87 10.54 0.93
C TYR A 204 -9.82 10.64 -0.28
N VAL A 205 -10.99 10.00 -0.22
CA VAL A 205 -11.99 10.05 -1.29
C VAL A 205 -12.45 11.49 -1.54
N ASP A 206 -12.77 12.24 -0.48
CA ASP A 206 -13.18 13.64 -0.59
C ASP A 206 -12.09 14.53 -1.23
N LEU A 207 -10.82 14.23 -0.97
CA LEU A 207 -9.68 14.93 -1.57
C LEU A 207 -9.56 14.60 -3.08
N THR A 208 -9.66 13.34 -3.44
CA THR A 208 -9.54 12.90 -4.84
C THR A 208 -10.71 13.36 -5.69
N ASP A 209 -11.94 13.32 -5.16
CA ASP A 209 -13.12 13.83 -5.86
C ASP A 209 -12.99 15.34 -6.16
N LYS A 210 -12.49 16.14 -5.21
CA LYS A 210 -12.22 17.57 -5.45
C LYS A 210 -11.15 17.82 -6.51
N LEU A 211 -10.11 16.98 -6.57
CA LEU A 211 -9.07 17.09 -7.57
C LEU A 211 -9.59 16.75 -8.97
N LEU A 212 -10.40 15.70 -9.09
CA LEU A 212 -11.00 15.29 -10.36
C LEU A 212 -12.01 16.33 -10.89
N GLN A 213 -12.86 16.88 -10.02
CA GLN A 213 -13.81 17.93 -10.39
C GLN A 213 -13.10 19.21 -10.89
N ARG A 214 -11.95 19.58 -10.31
CA ARG A 214 -11.19 20.73 -10.79
C ARG A 214 -10.58 20.50 -12.18
N SER A 215 -10.18 19.28 -12.49
CA SER A 215 -9.64 18.93 -13.82
C SER A 215 -10.70 18.95 -14.92
N GLU A 216 -11.98 18.81 -14.60
CA GLU A 216 -13.10 18.89 -15.56
C GLU A 216 -13.51 20.32 -15.88
N VAL A 217 -13.16 21.30 -15.06
CA VAL A 217 -13.56 22.72 -15.22
C VAL A 217 -12.55 23.58 -16.01
N GLU A 218 -11.33 23.08 -16.24
CA GLU A 218 -10.24 23.81 -16.90
C GLU A 218 -10.01 23.45 -18.38
N TYR A 219 -10.96 22.75 -19.04
CA TYR A 219 -10.91 22.45 -20.49
C TYR A 219 -12.08 23.04 -21.26
#